data_243c5d0ec71cbc4602d0ff6c761f8e82
#
_entry.id   243c5d0ec71cbc4602d0ff6c761f8e82
#
_cell.length_a   1.000
_cell.length_b   1.000
_cell.length_c   1.000
_cell.angle_alpha   90.00
_cell.angle_beta   90.00
_cell.angle_gamma   90.00
#
_symmetry.space_group_name_H-M   'P 1'
#
loop_
_entity.id
_entity.type
_entity.pdbx_description
1 polymer ?
#
loop_
_entity_poly.entity_id
_entity_poly.type
_entity_poly.pdbx_seq_one_letter_code
_entity_poly.pdbx_strand_id
1 'polypeptide(L)'
;MAYSSFEYELKDQVAHISMCRGDNFNTMTKVFWSELPELIDKISDEGEARVIVLSAQGKHFCAGMDLANFQDDGDFLSTGTKKVSQGRKSEAQFRMTRELQYSISCLEKARVPVIAAIQGACIGGAVDLVTACDIRYAANDAFFCIQEINIGMAADVGTLQRLPYLIPEGILRELAYTGRRFSADEGLNYGLVNAVFDTHEAVIDHALSVAREIADKAPLATTGIKEVLNYNRDHTVEESLNYTALWNSAMNFSDDMMEAFKSKTEKRDPDFQGLVKKRKY
;
A
#
# COMPACT_ATOMS: atom_id res chain seq x y z
N MET A 1 19.43 -6.32 -6.25
CA MET A 1 18.80 -7.44 -6.97
C MET A 1 17.83 -6.83 -7.97
N ALA A 2 17.68 -7.41 -9.15
CA ALA A 2 16.64 -6.96 -10.09
C ALA A 2 15.36 -7.70 -9.74
N TYR A 3 14.26 -6.96 -9.54
CA TYR A 3 12.92 -7.52 -9.37
C TYR A 3 12.31 -7.80 -10.73
N SER A 4 11.43 -8.78 -10.83
CA SER A 4 10.77 -9.15 -12.10
C SER A 4 9.40 -8.50 -12.26
N SER A 5 8.78 -8.14 -11.17
CA SER A 5 7.45 -7.50 -11.11
C SER A 5 7.51 -6.00 -10.91
N PHE A 6 8.66 -5.48 -10.45
CA PHE A 6 8.82 -4.09 -10.04
C PHE A 6 10.10 -3.47 -10.56
N GLU A 7 10.00 -2.23 -11.01
CA GLU A 7 11.14 -1.31 -11.12
C GLU A 7 11.14 -0.38 -9.91
N TYR A 8 12.34 -0.02 -9.45
CA TYR A 8 12.52 0.81 -8.26
C TYR A 8 13.59 1.86 -8.50
N GLU A 9 13.25 3.10 -8.20
CA GLU A 9 14.15 4.25 -8.21
C GLU A 9 14.04 5.00 -6.87
N LEU A 10 15.18 5.37 -6.29
CA LEU A 10 15.25 6.28 -5.15
C LEU A 10 15.86 7.60 -5.61
N LYS A 11 15.06 8.66 -5.55
CA LYS A 11 15.47 10.00 -5.92
C LYS A 11 14.87 11.01 -4.96
N ASP A 12 15.66 11.96 -4.50
CA ASP A 12 15.22 13.05 -3.61
C ASP A 12 14.43 12.52 -2.40
N GLN A 13 14.90 11.38 -1.81
CA GLN A 13 14.26 10.68 -0.67
C GLN A 13 12.85 10.14 -0.95
N VAL A 14 12.42 10.11 -2.21
CA VAL A 14 11.20 9.47 -2.68
C VAL A 14 11.55 8.15 -3.35
N ALA A 15 10.98 7.05 -2.86
CA ALA A 15 11.08 5.73 -3.47
C ALA A 15 9.93 5.57 -4.47
N HIS A 16 10.23 5.60 -5.76
CA HIS A 16 9.26 5.32 -6.81
C HIS A 16 9.34 3.85 -7.19
N ILE A 17 8.27 3.12 -6.95
CA ILE A 17 8.09 1.71 -7.32
C ILE A 17 7.07 1.67 -8.44
N SER A 18 7.44 1.05 -9.56
CA SER A 18 6.54 0.87 -10.70
C SER A 18 6.36 -0.61 -11.01
N MET A 19 5.12 -1.10 -11.02
CA MET A 19 4.82 -2.43 -11.54
C MET A 19 5.17 -2.47 -13.02
N CYS A 20 6.04 -3.38 -13.45
CA CYS A 20 6.68 -3.34 -14.78
C CYS A 20 6.21 -4.46 -15.73
N ARG A 21 5.13 -5.16 -15.42
CA ARG A 21 4.55 -6.20 -16.26
C ARG A 21 3.32 -5.69 -17.03
N GLY A 22 3.38 -4.47 -17.57
CA GLY A 22 2.26 -3.80 -18.27
C GLY A 22 1.65 -4.63 -19.40
N ASP A 23 2.46 -5.36 -20.18
CA ASP A 23 2.00 -6.25 -21.26
C ASP A 23 1.15 -7.43 -20.74
N ASN A 24 1.29 -7.79 -19.48
CA ASN A 24 0.52 -8.81 -18.76
C ASN A 24 -0.44 -8.18 -17.74
N PHE A 25 -0.87 -6.94 -17.99
CA PHE A 25 -1.82 -6.19 -17.14
C PHE A 25 -1.40 -6.11 -15.67
N ASN A 26 -0.10 -6.21 -15.39
CA ASN A 26 0.48 -6.20 -14.03
C ASN A 26 -0.16 -7.22 -13.09
N THR A 27 -0.55 -8.41 -13.61
CA THR A 27 -1.13 -9.47 -12.79
C THR A 27 -0.19 -9.93 -11.70
N MET A 28 -0.74 -10.25 -10.53
CA MET A 28 -0.03 -10.69 -9.33
C MET A 28 0.35 -12.15 -9.44
N THR A 29 1.57 -12.42 -9.93
CA THR A 29 2.15 -13.77 -10.01
C THR A 29 2.66 -14.24 -8.65
N LYS A 30 3.08 -15.51 -8.54
CA LYS A 30 3.75 -16.04 -7.33
C LYS A 30 4.95 -15.16 -6.93
N VAL A 31 5.70 -14.67 -7.90
CA VAL A 31 6.87 -13.80 -7.67
C VAL A 31 6.47 -12.42 -7.14
N PHE A 32 5.39 -11.84 -7.63
CA PHE A 32 4.86 -10.57 -7.11
C PHE A 32 4.64 -10.61 -5.60
N TRP A 33 4.03 -11.69 -5.09
CA TRP A 33 3.70 -11.85 -3.67
C TRP A 33 4.92 -11.97 -2.75
N SER A 34 6.07 -12.36 -3.29
CA SER A 34 7.33 -12.40 -2.55
C SER A 34 8.16 -11.12 -2.72
N GLU A 35 8.19 -10.56 -3.94
CA GLU A 35 8.99 -9.37 -4.25
C GLU A 35 8.44 -8.10 -3.58
N LEU A 36 7.10 -7.94 -3.51
CA LEU A 36 6.51 -6.74 -2.92
C LEU A 36 6.91 -6.54 -1.46
N PRO A 37 6.69 -7.51 -0.54
CA PRO A 37 7.10 -7.32 0.84
C PRO A 37 8.62 -7.19 1.00
N GLU A 38 9.42 -7.94 0.23
CA GLU A 38 10.87 -7.81 0.27
C GLU A 38 11.32 -6.37 -0.08
N LEU A 39 10.74 -5.78 -1.13
CA LEU A 39 11.07 -4.43 -1.56
C LEU A 39 10.60 -3.38 -0.57
N ILE A 40 9.36 -3.46 -0.09
CA ILE A 40 8.78 -2.50 0.87
C ILE A 40 9.52 -2.57 2.21
N ASP A 41 9.75 -3.77 2.73
CA ASP A 41 10.48 -3.96 4.00
C ASP A 41 11.93 -3.44 3.87
N LYS A 42 12.59 -3.69 2.73
CA LYS A 42 13.92 -3.15 2.47
C LYS A 42 13.92 -1.62 2.50
N ILE A 43 13.02 -0.97 1.77
CA ILE A 43 12.94 0.50 1.73
C ILE A 43 12.66 1.05 3.13
N SER A 44 11.72 0.44 3.84
CA SER A 44 11.36 0.82 5.21
C SER A 44 12.53 0.64 6.19
N ASP A 45 13.28 -0.46 6.07
CA ASP A 45 14.40 -0.80 6.96
C ASP A 45 15.66 0.03 6.69
N GLU A 46 15.97 0.35 5.42
CA GLU A 46 17.14 1.17 5.06
C GLU A 46 17.01 2.62 5.56
N GLY A 47 15.79 3.18 5.57
CA GLY A 47 15.50 4.52 6.09
C GLY A 47 15.97 5.66 5.19
N GLU A 48 16.37 5.39 3.94
CA GLU A 48 16.82 6.39 2.97
C GLU A 48 15.64 7.11 2.30
N ALA A 49 14.53 6.39 2.08
CA ALA A 49 13.30 6.97 1.58
C ALA A 49 12.45 7.54 2.72
N ARG A 50 11.77 8.65 2.45
CA ARG A 50 10.79 9.29 3.34
C ARG A 50 9.35 9.10 2.88
N VAL A 51 9.15 8.72 1.62
CA VAL A 51 7.83 8.43 1.02
C VAL A 51 8.02 7.36 -0.06
N ILE A 52 7.03 6.51 -0.23
CA ILE A 52 6.92 5.55 -1.32
C ILE A 52 5.81 6.01 -2.27
N VAL A 53 6.07 6.03 -3.58
CA VAL A 53 5.06 6.17 -4.64
C VAL A 53 4.96 4.83 -5.35
N LEU A 54 3.77 4.25 -5.39
CA LEU A 54 3.47 3.01 -6.11
C LEU A 54 2.66 3.35 -7.37
N SER A 55 3.21 3.03 -8.54
CA SER A 55 2.58 3.20 -9.85
C SER A 55 2.65 1.91 -10.67
N ALA A 56 2.22 1.96 -11.92
CA ALA A 56 2.26 0.82 -12.83
C ALA A 56 2.55 1.26 -14.25
N GLN A 57 3.32 0.48 -14.99
CA GLN A 57 3.52 0.66 -16.43
C GLN A 57 2.37 0.08 -17.24
N GLY A 58 2.16 0.60 -18.45
CA GLY A 58 1.16 0.11 -19.37
C GLY A 58 -0.24 0.67 -19.09
N LYS A 59 -1.25 0.05 -19.71
CA LYS A 59 -2.62 0.55 -19.74
C LYS A 59 -3.35 0.44 -18.39
N HIS A 60 -2.99 -0.53 -17.56
CA HIS A 60 -3.74 -0.88 -16.37
C HIS A 60 -2.83 -0.89 -15.13
N PHE A 61 -3.36 -0.44 -14.01
CA PHE A 61 -2.66 -0.50 -12.74
C PHE A 61 -2.37 -1.95 -12.37
N CYS A 62 -3.41 -2.76 -12.18
CA CYS A 62 -3.25 -4.19 -11.94
C CYS A 62 -4.59 -4.92 -12.11
N ALA A 63 -4.59 -6.02 -12.85
CA ALA A 63 -5.78 -6.83 -13.10
C ALA A 63 -6.02 -7.93 -12.03
N GLY A 64 -5.32 -7.86 -10.89
CA GLY A 64 -5.48 -8.80 -9.78
C GLY A 64 -4.62 -10.06 -9.89
N MET A 65 -5.04 -11.12 -9.22
CA MET A 65 -4.35 -12.41 -9.17
C MET A 65 -4.13 -12.98 -10.58
N ASP A 66 -2.92 -13.43 -10.87
CA ASP A 66 -2.64 -14.13 -12.12
C ASP A 66 -3.35 -15.50 -12.13
N LEU A 67 -4.16 -15.73 -13.15
CA LEU A 67 -4.94 -16.96 -13.26
C LEU A 67 -4.06 -18.22 -13.42
N ALA A 68 -2.83 -18.06 -13.91
CA ALA A 68 -1.87 -19.16 -13.96
C ALA A 68 -1.53 -19.71 -12.56
N ASN A 69 -1.66 -18.88 -11.51
CA ASN A 69 -1.47 -19.34 -10.13
C ASN A 69 -2.45 -20.44 -9.71
N PHE A 70 -3.61 -20.56 -10.38
CA PHE A 70 -4.64 -21.57 -10.12
C PHE A 70 -4.55 -22.79 -11.05
N GLN A 71 -3.75 -22.73 -12.13
CA GLN A 71 -3.68 -23.78 -13.17
C GLN A 71 -2.57 -24.80 -12.94
N ASP A 72 -1.53 -24.46 -12.21
CA ASP A 72 -0.46 -25.39 -11.84
C ASP A 72 -0.99 -26.44 -10.84
N ASP A 73 -1.44 -27.59 -11.31
CA ASP A 73 -1.84 -28.84 -10.60
C ASP A 73 -2.05 -28.74 -9.06
N GLY A 74 -2.67 -27.65 -8.62
CA GLY A 74 -2.92 -27.39 -7.21
C GLY A 74 -1.68 -26.95 -6.40
N ASP A 75 -0.56 -26.58 -7.00
CA ASP A 75 0.68 -26.29 -6.24
C ASP A 75 0.63 -24.94 -5.49
N PHE A 76 -0.20 -23.98 -5.95
CA PHE A 76 -0.52 -22.80 -5.13
C PHE A 76 -1.35 -23.16 -3.88
N LEU A 77 -2.13 -24.29 -3.97
CA LEU A 77 -2.94 -24.85 -2.88
C LEU A 77 -2.48 -26.27 -2.49
N SER A 78 -1.45 -26.86 -3.13
CA SER A 78 -1.03 -28.23 -2.92
C SER A 78 0.10 -28.33 -1.92
N THR A 79 -0.08 -29.22 -0.97
CA THR A 79 0.90 -29.58 0.07
C THR A 79 1.83 -30.71 -0.38
N GLY A 80 2.03 -30.90 -1.71
CA GLY A 80 2.90 -31.94 -2.26
C GLY A 80 2.25 -33.32 -2.43
N THR A 81 2.98 -34.29 -3.01
CA THR A 81 2.51 -35.59 -3.50
C THR A 81 2.09 -36.63 -2.45
N LYS A 82 2.23 -36.33 -1.14
CA LYS A 82 1.84 -37.25 -0.06
C LYS A 82 0.36 -37.10 0.29
N LYS A 83 -0.32 -38.22 0.58
CA LYS A 83 -1.68 -38.20 1.16
C LYS A 83 -1.66 -37.42 2.49
N VAL A 84 -2.10 -36.18 2.45
CA VAL A 84 -2.15 -35.26 3.60
C VAL A 84 -3.60 -35.21 4.08
N SER A 85 -3.83 -35.24 5.39
CA SER A 85 -5.18 -35.11 5.96
C SER A 85 -5.79 -33.74 5.66
N GLN A 86 -7.12 -33.66 5.60
CA GLN A 86 -7.83 -32.39 5.34
C GLN A 86 -7.43 -31.29 6.33
N GLY A 87 -7.28 -31.60 7.62
CA GLY A 87 -6.86 -30.62 8.62
C GLY A 87 -5.48 -30.01 8.35
N ARG A 88 -4.52 -30.80 7.86
CA ARG A 88 -3.20 -30.29 7.48
C ARG A 88 -3.24 -29.43 6.22
N LYS A 89 -4.12 -29.78 5.25
CA LYS A 89 -4.35 -28.93 4.08
C LYS A 89 -4.95 -27.59 4.48
N SER A 90 -5.94 -27.59 5.36
CA SER A 90 -6.57 -26.37 5.87
C SER A 90 -5.59 -25.49 6.65
N GLU A 91 -4.70 -26.10 7.44
CA GLU A 91 -3.64 -25.37 8.18
C GLU A 91 -2.63 -24.72 7.21
N ALA A 92 -2.17 -25.45 6.19
CA ALA A 92 -1.28 -24.91 5.16
C ALA A 92 -1.94 -23.78 4.38
N GLN A 93 -3.21 -23.91 4.00
CA GLN A 93 -4.00 -22.85 3.37
C GLN A 93 -4.09 -21.62 4.25
N PHE A 94 -4.37 -21.79 5.55
CA PHE A 94 -4.41 -20.68 6.51
C PHE A 94 -3.08 -19.92 6.56
N ARG A 95 -1.95 -20.63 6.63
CA ARG A 95 -0.62 -19.98 6.63
C ARG A 95 -0.35 -19.23 5.35
N MET A 96 -0.63 -19.86 4.21
CA MET A 96 -0.46 -19.22 2.90
C MET A 96 -1.29 -17.93 2.80
N THR A 97 -2.57 -17.97 3.19
CA THR A 97 -3.41 -16.76 3.21
C THR A 97 -2.81 -15.67 4.11
N ARG A 98 -2.25 -16.04 5.27
CA ARG A 98 -1.56 -15.07 6.15
C ARG A 98 -0.32 -14.44 5.51
N GLU A 99 0.44 -15.19 4.71
CA GLU A 99 1.58 -14.67 3.95
C GLU A 99 1.11 -13.71 2.86
N LEU A 100 0.06 -14.06 2.10
CA LEU A 100 -0.54 -13.16 1.11
C LEU A 100 -1.09 -11.87 1.77
N GLN A 101 -1.72 -11.97 2.94
CA GLN A 101 -2.16 -10.82 3.73
C GLN A 101 -0.98 -9.93 4.14
N TYR A 102 0.16 -10.53 4.52
CA TYR A 102 1.36 -9.75 4.85
C TYR A 102 1.91 -9.04 3.62
N SER A 103 1.90 -9.67 2.45
CA SER A 103 2.38 -9.07 1.20
C SER A 103 1.63 -7.78 0.84
N ILE A 104 0.38 -7.63 1.25
CA ILE A 104 -0.37 -6.38 1.14
C ILE A 104 -0.14 -5.47 2.35
N SER A 105 -0.19 -6.04 3.57
CA SER A 105 -0.09 -5.27 4.81
C SER A 105 1.28 -4.62 5.04
N CYS A 106 2.33 -5.05 4.32
CA CYS A 106 3.65 -4.42 4.39
C CYS A 106 3.62 -2.93 4.01
N LEU A 107 2.73 -2.53 3.08
CA LEU A 107 2.52 -1.12 2.69
C LEU A 107 2.01 -0.28 3.86
N GLU A 108 1.01 -0.79 4.57
CA GLU A 108 0.44 -0.16 5.75
C GLU A 108 1.45 -0.09 6.90
N LYS A 109 2.26 -1.14 7.06
CA LYS A 109 3.29 -1.28 8.11
C LYS A 109 4.60 -0.57 7.81
N ALA A 110 4.82 -0.13 6.58
CA ALA A 110 6.00 0.66 6.23
C ALA A 110 6.10 1.91 7.11
N ARG A 111 7.30 2.24 7.60
CA ARG A 111 7.53 3.42 8.45
C ARG A 111 7.22 4.74 7.76
N VAL A 112 7.17 4.74 6.44
CA VAL A 112 6.96 5.94 5.61
C VAL A 112 5.63 5.87 4.88
N PRO A 113 5.01 7.01 4.54
CA PRO A 113 3.78 7.05 3.76
C PRO A 113 3.91 6.37 2.40
N VAL A 114 2.82 5.78 1.93
CA VAL A 114 2.71 5.14 0.62
C VAL A 114 1.59 5.81 -0.17
N ILE A 115 1.90 6.29 -1.37
CA ILE A 115 0.96 6.93 -2.29
C ILE A 115 0.76 6.01 -3.49
N ALA A 116 -0.49 5.68 -3.83
CA ALA A 116 -0.82 4.95 -5.04
C ALA A 116 -1.23 5.91 -6.18
N ALA A 117 -0.62 5.73 -7.36
CA ALA A 117 -0.97 6.40 -8.62
C ALA A 117 -1.62 5.38 -9.57
N ILE A 118 -2.93 5.49 -9.79
CA ILE A 118 -3.78 4.44 -10.34
C ILE A 118 -4.32 4.83 -11.71
N GLN A 119 -4.17 3.95 -12.72
CA GLN A 119 -4.76 4.12 -14.05
C GLN A 119 -5.46 2.85 -14.51
N GLY A 120 -6.46 2.98 -15.38
CA GLY A 120 -7.17 1.86 -15.99
C GLY A 120 -7.71 0.87 -14.96
N ALA A 121 -7.51 -0.41 -15.15
CA ALA A 121 -8.05 -1.45 -14.25
C ALA A 121 -7.32 -1.56 -12.92
N CYS A 122 -8.08 -1.53 -11.81
CA CYS A 122 -7.67 -1.87 -10.45
C CYS A 122 -8.64 -2.93 -9.91
N ILE A 123 -8.29 -4.22 -10.02
CA ILE A 123 -9.23 -5.33 -9.90
C ILE A 123 -8.75 -6.35 -8.85
N GLY A 124 -9.67 -6.84 -8.00
CA GLY A 124 -9.40 -7.91 -7.01
C GLY A 124 -8.26 -7.52 -6.07
N GLY A 125 -7.21 -8.33 -5.97
CA GLY A 125 -6.03 -8.05 -5.15
C GLY A 125 -5.41 -6.66 -5.34
N ALA A 126 -5.65 -6.01 -6.50
CA ALA A 126 -5.22 -4.61 -6.70
C ALA A 126 -6.03 -3.64 -5.83
N VAL A 127 -7.31 -3.92 -5.55
CA VAL A 127 -8.12 -3.14 -4.61
C VAL A 127 -7.56 -3.32 -3.18
N ASP A 128 -7.20 -4.56 -2.81
CA ASP A 128 -6.52 -4.81 -1.53
C ASP A 128 -5.24 -3.97 -1.41
N LEU A 129 -4.43 -3.95 -2.48
CA LEU A 129 -3.16 -3.23 -2.54
C LEU A 129 -3.35 -1.72 -2.32
N VAL A 130 -4.28 -1.09 -3.06
CA VAL A 130 -4.48 0.37 -2.94
C VAL A 130 -5.18 0.77 -1.65
N THR A 131 -5.98 -0.11 -1.04
CA THR A 131 -6.57 0.17 0.29
C THR A 131 -5.55 0.11 1.43
N ALA A 132 -4.41 -0.55 1.22
CA ALA A 132 -3.29 -0.57 2.17
C ALA A 132 -2.33 0.63 2.02
N CYS A 133 -2.47 1.42 0.95
CA CYS A 133 -1.75 2.69 0.79
C CYS A 133 -2.38 3.80 1.63
N ASP A 134 -1.58 4.81 1.99
CA ASP A 134 -2.05 5.96 2.78
C ASP A 134 -2.86 6.94 1.92
N ILE A 135 -2.40 7.22 0.69
CA ILE A 135 -3.00 8.18 -0.24
C ILE A 135 -3.23 7.49 -1.59
N ARG A 136 -4.29 7.84 -2.29
CA ARG A 136 -4.67 7.29 -3.60
C ARG A 136 -5.06 8.41 -4.55
N TYR A 137 -4.41 8.44 -5.73
CA TYR A 137 -4.78 9.28 -6.87
C TYR A 137 -5.12 8.40 -8.06
N ALA A 138 -6.06 8.82 -8.89
CA ALA A 138 -6.51 8.03 -10.03
C ALA A 138 -6.54 8.85 -11.33
N ALA A 139 -6.31 8.20 -12.47
CA ALA A 139 -6.63 8.74 -13.77
C ALA A 139 -8.14 8.62 -14.02
N ASN A 140 -8.70 9.46 -14.89
CA ASN A 140 -10.11 9.47 -15.22
C ASN A 140 -10.61 8.16 -15.88
N ASP A 141 -9.70 7.41 -16.52
CA ASP A 141 -9.98 6.10 -17.09
C ASP A 141 -9.91 4.96 -16.09
N ALA A 142 -9.51 5.25 -14.83
CA ALA A 142 -9.40 4.23 -13.82
C ALA A 142 -10.77 3.70 -13.38
N PHE A 143 -10.82 2.41 -13.14
CA PHE A 143 -11.97 1.75 -12.54
C PHE A 143 -11.54 0.66 -11.56
N PHE A 144 -12.39 0.42 -10.59
CA PHE A 144 -12.17 -0.52 -9.51
C PHE A 144 -13.21 -1.64 -9.55
N CYS A 145 -12.81 -2.84 -9.08
CA CYS A 145 -13.73 -3.97 -8.95
C CYS A 145 -13.29 -4.89 -7.83
N ILE A 146 -14.17 -5.15 -6.86
CA ILE A 146 -13.99 -6.21 -5.87
C ILE A 146 -14.37 -7.53 -6.56
N GLN A 147 -13.38 -8.14 -7.23
CA GLN A 147 -13.59 -9.21 -8.20
C GLN A 147 -13.86 -10.57 -7.59
N GLU A 148 -13.49 -10.77 -6.34
CA GLU A 148 -13.49 -12.07 -5.66
C GLU A 148 -14.87 -12.71 -5.66
N ILE A 149 -15.94 -11.94 -5.48
CA ILE A 149 -17.33 -12.45 -5.53
C ILE A 149 -17.68 -13.05 -6.91
N ASN A 150 -17.14 -12.47 -7.99
CA ASN A 150 -17.39 -12.94 -9.36
C ASN A 150 -16.73 -14.30 -9.66
N ILE A 151 -15.80 -14.75 -8.81
CA ILE A 151 -15.15 -16.06 -8.87
C ILE A 151 -15.51 -16.94 -7.68
N GLY A 152 -16.57 -16.59 -6.91
CA GLY A 152 -17.09 -17.39 -5.82
C GLY A 152 -16.31 -17.32 -4.51
N MET A 153 -15.55 -16.25 -4.30
CA MET A 153 -14.74 -16.03 -3.10
C MET A 153 -15.18 -14.75 -2.37
N ALA A 154 -14.86 -14.67 -1.08
CA ALA A 154 -14.81 -13.40 -0.37
C ALA A 154 -13.38 -12.84 -0.48
N ALA A 155 -13.24 -11.51 -0.63
CA ALA A 155 -11.92 -10.87 -0.61
C ALA A 155 -11.24 -11.13 0.74
N ASP A 156 -10.03 -11.69 0.74
CA ASP A 156 -9.39 -12.27 1.92
C ASP A 156 -7.99 -11.71 2.25
N VAL A 157 -7.48 -10.75 1.43
CA VAL A 157 -6.15 -10.16 1.66
C VAL A 157 -6.19 -8.68 2.09
N GLY A 158 -7.39 -8.12 2.37
CA GLY A 158 -7.49 -6.86 3.10
C GLY A 158 -8.56 -5.87 2.69
N THR A 159 -9.20 -6.00 1.52
CA THR A 159 -10.25 -5.09 1.04
C THR A 159 -11.39 -4.96 2.05
N LEU A 160 -11.94 -6.06 2.54
CA LEU A 160 -13.08 -6.05 3.47
C LEU A 160 -12.72 -5.51 4.85
N GLN A 161 -11.44 -5.50 5.22
CA GLN A 161 -10.95 -5.00 6.49
C GLN A 161 -10.58 -3.51 6.45
N ARG A 162 -10.12 -2.99 5.29
CA ARG A 162 -9.62 -1.61 5.14
C ARG A 162 -10.63 -0.67 4.51
N LEU A 163 -11.37 -1.14 3.51
CA LEU A 163 -12.31 -0.31 2.76
C LEU A 163 -13.42 0.32 3.61
N PRO A 164 -13.92 -0.30 4.72
CA PRO A 164 -14.88 0.33 5.63
C PRO A 164 -14.41 1.64 6.27
N TYR A 165 -13.09 1.87 6.35
CA TYR A 165 -12.50 3.12 6.85
C TYR A 165 -12.34 4.19 5.77
N LEU A 166 -12.58 3.84 4.50
CA LEU A 166 -12.35 4.71 3.35
C LEU A 166 -13.65 5.15 2.68
N ILE A 167 -14.67 4.27 2.64
CA ILE A 167 -15.96 4.55 2.00
C ILE A 167 -17.13 4.15 2.91
N PRO A 168 -18.33 4.73 2.68
CA PRO A 168 -19.53 4.36 3.46
C PRO A 168 -19.85 2.86 3.36
N GLU A 169 -20.19 2.24 4.50
CA GLU A 169 -20.40 0.79 4.61
C GLU A 169 -21.48 0.26 3.65
N GLY A 170 -22.57 1.00 3.43
CA GLY A 170 -23.63 0.59 2.49
C GLY A 170 -23.12 0.48 1.05
N ILE A 171 -22.24 1.41 0.62
CA ILE A 171 -21.60 1.40 -0.69
C ILE A 171 -20.63 0.23 -0.79
N LEU A 172 -19.80 0.02 0.25
CA LEU A 172 -18.91 -1.14 0.29
C LEU A 172 -19.68 -2.45 0.11
N ARG A 173 -20.77 -2.64 0.85
CA ARG A 173 -21.60 -3.85 0.79
C ARG A 173 -22.18 -4.06 -0.61
N GLU A 174 -22.70 -3.01 -1.24
CA GLU A 174 -23.17 -3.08 -2.63
C GLU A 174 -22.06 -3.53 -3.57
N LEU A 175 -20.90 -2.87 -3.54
CA LEU A 175 -19.76 -3.18 -4.41
C LEU A 175 -19.23 -4.62 -4.18
N ALA A 176 -19.11 -5.04 -2.92
CA ALA A 176 -18.61 -6.36 -2.56
C ALA A 176 -19.59 -7.49 -2.91
N TYR A 177 -20.90 -7.27 -2.80
CA TYR A 177 -21.90 -8.28 -3.10
C TYR A 177 -22.20 -8.40 -4.59
N THR A 178 -22.14 -7.28 -5.32
CA THR A 178 -22.43 -7.28 -6.76
C THR A 178 -21.21 -7.56 -7.62
N GLY A 179 -20.00 -7.27 -7.14
CA GLY A 179 -18.78 -7.34 -7.93
C GLY A 179 -18.81 -6.41 -9.15
N ARG A 180 -19.66 -5.35 -9.12
CA ARG A 180 -19.71 -4.39 -10.21
C ARG A 180 -18.46 -3.53 -10.26
N ARG A 181 -18.13 -3.04 -11.43
CA ARG A 181 -17.12 -2.00 -11.60
C ARG A 181 -17.66 -0.66 -11.11
N PHE A 182 -16.76 0.17 -10.60
CA PHE A 182 -17.05 1.58 -10.31
C PHE A 182 -15.89 2.45 -10.78
N SER A 183 -16.21 3.63 -11.25
CA SER A 183 -15.28 4.54 -11.91
C SER A 183 -14.39 5.30 -10.92
N ALA A 184 -13.36 5.99 -11.41
CA ALA A 184 -12.56 6.92 -10.65
C ALA A 184 -13.41 8.03 -9.99
N ASP A 185 -14.40 8.56 -10.71
CA ASP A 185 -15.32 9.58 -10.21
C ASP A 185 -16.22 9.05 -9.09
N GLU A 186 -16.75 7.83 -9.22
CA GLU A 186 -17.45 7.17 -8.11
C GLU A 186 -16.50 6.99 -6.91
N GLY A 187 -15.26 6.55 -7.15
CA GLY A 187 -14.24 6.42 -6.11
C GLY A 187 -13.92 7.74 -5.40
N LEU A 188 -13.86 8.85 -6.14
CA LEU A 188 -13.70 10.20 -5.59
C LEU A 188 -14.92 10.59 -4.73
N ASN A 189 -16.12 10.40 -5.25
CA ASN A 189 -17.36 10.74 -4.56
C ASN A 189 -17.55 9.91 -3.28
N TYR A 190 -17.06 8.67 -3.24
CA TYR A 190 -17.13 7.80 -2.06
C TYR A 190 -16.01 8.07 -1.05
N GLY A 191 -14.93 8.74 -1.45
CA GLY A 191 -13.76 9.01 -0.61
C GLY A 191 -12.64 7.96 -0.75
N LEU A 192 -12.74 7.02 -1.72
CA LEU A 192 -11.68 6.05 -1.97
C LEU A 192 -10.42 6.72 -2.50
N VAL A 193 -10.55 7.66 -3.44
CA VAL A 193 -9.42 8.40 -4.02
C VAL A 193 -9.45 9.87 -3.63
N ASN A 194 -8.28 10.47 -3.49
CA ASN A 194 -8.10 11.85 -3.05
C ASN A 194 -8.31 12.87 -4.18
N ALA A 195 -7.99 12.48 -5.43
CA ALA A 195 -8.22 13.30 -6.62
C ALA A 195 -8.20 12.43 -7.89
N VAL A 196 -8.81 12.95 -8.97
CA VAL A 196 -8.83 12.34 -10.30
C VAL A 196 -8.19 13.30 -11.29
N PHE A 197 -7.40 12.77 -12.24
CA PHE A 197 -6.63 13.51 -13.23
C PHE A 197 -6.92 12.99 -14.64
N ASP A 198 -6.68 13.84 -15.65
CA ASP A 198 -7.05 13.51 -17.03
C ASP A 198 -6.21 12.39 -17.65
N THR A 199 -4.95 12.24 -17.23
CA THR A 199 -4.03 11.25 -17.81
C THR A 199 -3.25 10.50 -16.74
N HIS A 200 -2.71 9.33 -17.13
CA HIS A 200 -1.83 8.54 -16.30
C HIS A 200 -0.57 9.31 -15.88
N GLU A 201 0.06 10.03 -16.81
CA GLU A 201 1.24 10.84 -16.55
C GLU A 201 0.95 11.91 -15.49
N ALA A 202 -0.21 12.61 -15.62
CA ALA A 202 -0.62 13.63 -14.66
C ALA A 202 -0.82 13.06 -13.24
N VAL A 203 -1.33 11.83 -13.11
CA VAL A 203 -1.46 11.15 -11.80
C VAL A 203 -0.10 10.89 -11.19
N ILE A 204 0.85 10.35 -11.97
CA ILE A 204 2.21 10.05 -11.48
C ILE A 204 2.92 11.35 -11.09
N ASP A 205 2.87 12.37 -11.93
CA ASP A 205 3.52 13.66 -11.67
C ASP A 205 2.97 14.31 -10.39
N HIS A 206 1.64 14.26 -10.20
CA HIS A 206 1.02 14.76 -8.99
C HIS A 206 1.42 13.94 -7.75
N ALA A 207 1.39 12.60 -7.83
CA ALA A 207 1.81 11.73 -6.73
C ALA A 207 3.26 11.97 -6.32
N LEU A 208 4.17 12.14 -7.29
CA LEU A 208 5.57 12.47 -7.05
C LEU A 208 5.75 13.89 -6.49
N SER A 209 4.91 14.85 -6.90
CA SER A 209 4.92 16.20 -6.32
C SER A 209 4.53 16.19 -4.85
N VAL A 210 3.42 15.52 -4.49
CA VAL A 210 2.99 15.37 -3.09
C VAL A 210 4.02 14.57 -2.29
N ALA A 211 4.62 13.55 -2.88
CA ALA A 211 5.68 12.78 -2.23
C ALA A 211 6.88 13.66 -1.86
N ARG A 212 7.32 14.57 -2.74
CA ARG A 212 8.38 15.53 -2.43
C ARG A 212 7.98 16.47 -1.32
N GLU A 213 6.75 17.01 -1.35
CA GLU A 213 6.25 17.86 -0.26
C GLU A 213 6.25 17.15 1.10
N ILE A 214 5.94 15.85 1.14
CA ILE A 214 6.01 15.04 2.36
C ILE A 214 7.47 14.75 2.73
N ALA A 215 8.33 14.46 1.77
CA ALA A 215 9.74 14.18 2.00
C ALA A 215 10.49 15.38 2.60
N ASP A 216 10.02 16.60 2.32
CA ASP A 216 10.53 17.86 2.92
C ASP A 216 10.10 18.07 4.38
N LYS A 217 9.23 17.22 4.95
CA LYS A 217 8.82 17.30 6.35
C LYS A 217 9.74 16.51 7.26
N ALA A 218 9.68 16.81 8.56
CA ALA A 218 10.42 16.09 9.59
C ALA A 218 10.08 14.58 9.55
N PRO A 219 11.02 13.68 9.26
CA PRO A 219 10.71 12.27 9.02
C PRO A 219 10.19 11.55 10.27
N LEU A 220 10.66 11.91 11.48
CA LEU A 220 10.11 11.37 12.72
C LEU A 220 8.65 11.76 12.93
N ALA A 221 8.27 12.99 12.59
CA ALA A 221 6.87 13.43 12.68
C ALA A 221 5.98 12.70 11.66
N THR A 222 6.45 12.55 10.42
CA THR A 222 5.72 11.84 9.36
C THR A 222 5.49 10.37 9.73
N THR A 223 6.53 9.69 10.22
CA THR A 223 6.42 8.32 10.73
C THR A 223 5.44 8.23 11.90
N GLY A 224 5.52 9.17 12.85
CA GLY A 224 4.63 9.21 14.00
C GLY A 224 3.17 9.43 13.63
N ILE A 225 2.89 10.28 12.64
CA ILE A 225 1.52 10.47 12.14
C ILE A 225 0.96 9.17 11.60
N LYS A 226 1.70 8.45 10.75
CA LYS A 226 1.25 7.17 10.19
C LYS A 226 1.02 6.14 11.30
N GLU A 227 1.96 6.01 12.23
CA GLU A 227 1.89 5.07 13.35
C GLU A 227 0.65 5.32 14.22
N VAL A 228 0.41 6.58 14.60
CA VAL A 228 -0.77 6.96 15.41
C VAL A 228 -2.07 6.74 14.65
N LEU A 229 -2.14 7.10 13.38
CA LEU A 229 -3.33 6.88 12.56
C LEU A 229 -3.65 5.39 12.39
N ASN A 230 -2.64 4.54 12.20
CA ASN A 230 -2.81 3.09 12.14
C ASN A 230 -3.28 2.53 13.49
N TYR A 231 -2.67 2.96 14.60
CA TYR A 231 -3.07 2.55 15.95
C TYR A 231 -4.54 2.93 16.25
N ASN A 232 -4.97 4.11 15.82
CA ASN A 232 -6.31 4.62 16.10
C ASN A 232 -7.45 3.80 15.44
N ARG A 233 -7.15 2.95 14.44
CA ARG A 233 -8.19 2.20 13.70
C ARG A 233 -8.91 1.16 14.55
N ASP A 234 -8.24 0.58 15.53
CA ASP A 234 -8.74 -0.53 16.35
C ASP A 234 -8.66 -0.25 17.86
N HIS A 235 -8.43 1.03 18.22
CA HIS A 235 -8.36 1.47 19.60
C HIS A 235 -9.33 2.62 19.87
N THR A 236 -9.73 2.79 21.14
CA THR A 236 -10.55 3.93 21.54
C THR A 236 -9.80 5.25 21.41
N VAL A 237 -10.52 6.36 21.33
CA VAL A 237 -9.91 7.71 21.30
C VAL A 237 -9.00 7.93 22.51
N GLU A 238 -9.38 7.47 23.70
CA GLU A 238 -8.58 7.61 24.92
C GLU A 238 -7.27 6.82 24.84
N GLU A 239 -7.31 5.57 24.40
CA GLU A 239 -6.12 4.74 24.20
C GLU A 239 -5.20 5.35 23.15
N SER A 240 -5.75 5.85 22.03
CA SER A 240 -4.99 6.51 20.98
C SER A 240 -4.35 7.82 21.45
N LEU A 241 -5.04 8.62 22.25
CA LEU A 241 -4.46 9.82 22.87
C LEU A 241 -3.31 9.48 23.83
N ASN A 242 -3.47 8.41 24.64
CA ASN A 242 -2.39 7.93 25.51
C ASN A 242 -1.19 7.43 24.71
N TYR A 243 -1.43 6.69 23.63
CA TYR A 243 -0.36 6.25 22.72
C TYR A 243 0.37 7.43 22.09
N THR A 244 -0.37 8.44 21.60
CA THR A 244 0.19 9.68 21.06
C THR A 244 1.04 10.44 22.09
N ALA A 245 0.58 10.50 23.34
CA ALA A 245 1.34 11.14 24.41
C ALA A 245 2.66 10.41 24.70
N LEU A 246 2.66 9.06 24.69
CA LEU A 246 3.86 8.25 24.83
C LEU A 246 4.81 8.44 23.64
N TRP A 247 4.28 8.42 22.40
CA TRP A 247 5.06 8.66 21.18
C TRP A 247 5.75 10.03 21.26
N ASN A 248 4.99 11.08 21.52
CA ASN A 248 5.52 12.43 21.60
C ASN A 248 6.52 12.61 22.76
N SER A 249 6.30 11.95 23.89
CA SER A 249 7.25 11.99 25.01
C SER A 249 8.60 11.36 24.64
N ALA A 250 8.61 10.37 23.75
CA ALA A 250 9.84 9.73 23.29
C ALA A 250 10.51 10.46 22.11
N MET A 251 9.73 11.09 21.22
CA MET A 251 10.23 11.61 19.95
C MET A 251 10.26 13.15 19.88
N ASN A 252 9.55 13.86 20.78
CA ASN A 252 9.63 15.33 20.87
C ASN A 252 10.99 15.78 21.43
N PHE A 253 11.31 17.04 21.15
CA PHE A 253 12.63 17.62 21.42
C PHE A 253 13.78 16.93 20.66
N SER A 254 13.42 16.25 19.56
CA SER A 254 14.38 15.70 18.61
C SER A 254 15.13 16.81 17.86
N ASP A 255 16.22 16.42 17.20
CA ASP A 255 16.98 17.31 16.31
C ASP A 255 16.09 17.86 15.19
N ASP A 256 15.10 17.10 14.70
CA ASP A 256 14.11 17.53 13.69
C ASP A 256 13.30 18.74 14.19
N MET A 257 12.81 18.69 15.44
CA MET A 257 12.04 19.79 16.03
C MET A 257 12.92 21.04 16.18
N MET A 258 14.16 20.88 16.63
CA MET A 258 15.11 21.98 16.76
C MET A 258 15.47 22.59 15.41
N GLU A 259 15.69 21.75 14.38
CA GLU A 259 15.93 22.19 13.01
C GLU A 259 14.73 22.95 12.43
N ALA A 260 13.51 22.45 12.65
CA ALA A 260 12.29 23.13 12.21
C ALA A 260 12.13 24.53 12.80
N PHE A 261 12.52 24.75 14.04
CA PHE A 261 12.51 26.10 14.66
C PHE A 261 13.64 26.97 14.14
N LYS A 262 14.84 26.41 14.03
CA LYS A 262 16.03 27.11 13.56
C LYS A 262 15.86 27.58 12.12
N SER A 263 15.43 26.70 11.22
CA SER A 263 15.22 27.05 9.80
C SER A 263 14.22 28.18 9.61
N LYS A 264 13.12 28.21 10.41
CA LYS A 264 12.15 29.33 10.40
C LYS A 264 12.77 30.62 10.83
N THR A 265 13.59 30.62 11.90
CA THR A 265 14.27 31.81 12.40
C THR A 265 15.29 32.33 11.38
N GLU A 266 16.00 31.42 10.71
CA GLU A 266 17.01 31.73 9.71
C GLU A 266 16.42 31.99 8.31
N LYS A 267 15.11 31.82 8.12
CA LYS A 267 14.37 31.94 6.85
C LYS A 267 14.98 31.11 5.71
N ARG A 268 15.33 29.87 5.99
CA ARG A 268 15.81 28.89 5.05
C ARG A 268 14.97 27.62 5.10
N ASP A 269 15.14 26.76 4.12
CA ASP A 269 14.55 25.41 4.17
C ASP A 269 15.20 24.56 5.27
N PRO A 270 14.44 23.69 5.95
CA PRO A 270 14.98 22.78 6.96
C PRO A 270 15.82 21.68 6.31
N ASP A 271 16.86 21.25 7.01
CA ASP A 271 17.72 20.10 6.62
C ASP A 271 17.56 18.99 7.66
N PHE A 272 16.56 18.14 7.46
CA PHE A 272 16.27 17.03 8.37
C PHE A 272 17.15 15.81 8.10
N GLN A 273 17.63 15.18 9.14
CA GLN A 273 18.32 13.90 9.03
C GLN A 273 17.36 12.79 8.55
N GLY A 274 17.87 11.80 7.83
CA GLY A 274 17.12 10.61 7.44
C GLY A 274 16.80 9.69 8.63
N LEU A 275 15.84 8.77 8.44
CA LEU A 275 15.57 7.72 9.41
C LEU A 275 16.77 6.78 9.53
N VAL A 276 17.05 6.33 10.74
CA VAL A 276 18.15 5.38 10.97
C VAL A 276 17.77 4.00 10.40
N LYS A 277 18.72 3.40 9.70
CA LYS A 277 18.62 2.02 9.23
C LYS A 277 18.35 1.07 10.40
N LYS A 278 17.38 0.16 10.21
CA LYS A 278 17.08 -0.87 11.19
C LYS A 278 18.26 -1.81 11.35
N ARG A 279 18.68 -2.03 12.59
CA ARG A 279 19.73 -3.00 12.90
C ARG A 279 19.18 -4.41 12.75
N LYS A 280 19.90 -5.28 12.03
CA LYS A 280 19.66 -6.72 12.05
C LYS A 280 20.41 -7.31 13.26
N TYR A 281 19.70 -8.04 14.12
CA TYR A 281 20.27 -8.79 15.22
C TYR A 281 20.52 -10.23 14.76
#